data_4b69d5fac6c8b51bc3ebc6bbf18c4768
#
_entry.id   4b69d5fac6c8b51bc3ebc6bbf18c4768
#
_cell.length_a   1.000
_cell.length_b   1.000
_cell.length_c   1.000
_cell.angle_alpha   90.00
_cell.angle_beta   90.00
_cell.angle_gamma   90.00
#
_symmetry.space_group_name_H-M   'P 1'
#
loop_
_entity.id
_entity.type
_entity.pdbx_description
1 polymer ?
#
loop_
_entity_poly.entity_id
_entity_poly.type
_entity_poly.pdbx_seq_one_letter_code
_entity_poly.pdbx_strand_id
1 'polypeptide(L)'
;NRPIAGATHDKELPVGKHPLQLYSMATPNGVKVTVMLEELLAAGHSGAEYDAWLIDIRQGGQFGSDLVAVNPNSKIPALMDRSGAEPVRLFESGSILLYLAEKFGAFLPSDPMKRTEALNWLFWQMGSAPYLGGGFGHFYAYAPLKIEYCIDRFTMETKRQLDVLNRHLADNEYMAGSDYSIADIAIWPWYGGVATGQVYNAAEFLQAHEYTHLLRWAEQIGERPAVKRGRIV
;
A
#
# COMPACT_ATOMS: atom_id res chain seq x y z
N ASN A 1 20.55 -7.14 -23.38
CA ASN A 1 19.82 -7.72 -22.27
C ASN A 1 18.33 -7.41 -22.43
N ARG A 2 17.51 -8.42 -22.36
CA ARG A 2 16.05 -8.27 -22.39
C ARG A 2 15.50 -8.89 -21.09
N PRO A 3 14.92 -8.08 -20.17
CA PRO A 3 14.19 -8.63 -19.04
C PRO A 3 12.97 -9.40 -19.56
N ILE A 4 12.67 -10.51 -18.91
CA ILE A 4 11.48 -11.31 -19.18
C ILE A 4 10.54 -11.21 -18.00
N ALA A 5 9.24 -11.16 -18.28
CA ALA A 5 8.22 -11.40 -17.27
C ALA A 5 8.06 -12.94 -17.13
N GLY A 6 7.91 -13.42 -15.92
CA GLY A 6 7.71 -14.82 -15.65
C GLY A 6 8.65 -15.38 -14.60
N ALA A 7 8.43 -16.64 -14.26
CA ALA A 7 9.22 -17.32 -13.25
C ALA A 7 10.67 -17.55 -13.70
N THR A 8 11.60 -17.35 -12.78
CA THR A 8 13.02 -17.63 -13.00
C THR A 8 13.46 -18.93 -12.31
N HIS A 9 12.65 -19.45 -11.38
CA HIS A 9 12.91 -20.68 -10.63
C HIS A 9 11.60 -21.27 -10.10
N ASP A 10 11.60 -22.56 -9.89
CA ASP A 10 10.49 -23.26 -9.27
C ASP A 10 10.50 -23.02 -7.76
N LYS A 11 9.38 -22.57 -7.22
CA LYS A 11 9.19 -22.38 -5.80
C LYS A 11 7.71 -22.42 -5.47
N GLU A 12 7.36 -23.41 -4.63
CA GLU A 12 6.01 -23.52 -4.08
C GLU A 12 5.74 -22.42 -3.04
N LEU A 13 4.51 -21.94 -3.01
CA LEU A 13 4.03 -21.02 -1.98
C LEU A 13 3.49 -21.82 -0.78
N PRO A 14 3.90 -21.45 0.45
CA PRO A 14 3.33 -22.06 1.64
C PRO A 14 1.85 -21.74 1.77
N VAL A 15 1.10 -22.66 2.38
CA VAL A 15 -0.32 -22.49 2.71
C VAL A 15 -0.53 -22.83 4.18
N GLY A 16 -1.11 -21.93 4.91
CA GLY A 16 -1.41 -22.09 6.33
C GLY A 16 -2.86 -22.54 6.58
N LYS A 17 -3.37 -22.23 7.76
CA LYS A 17 -4.67 -22.68 8.23
C LYS A 17 -5.84 -21.78 7.88
N HIS A 18 -5.59 -20.48 7.66
CA HIS A 18 -6.62 -19.51 7.38
C HIS A 18 -6.96 -19.44 5.88
N PRO A 19 -8.18 -19.05 5.50
CA PRO A 19 -8.55 -18.96 4.08
C PRO A 19 -7.77 -17.89 3.32
N LEU A 20 -7.43 -16.77 3.99
CA LEU A 20 -6.69 -15.68 3.38
C LEU A 20 -5.19 -15.94 3.51
N GLN A 21 -4.51 -16.11 2.39
CA GLN A 21 -3.06 -16.38 2.33
C GLN A 21 -2.37 -15.18 1.70
N LEU A 22 -1.68 -14.37 2.52
CA LEU A 22 -0.98 -13.17 2.09
C LEU A 22 0.50 -13.47 1.83
N TYR A 23 0.96 -13.18 0.63
CA TYR A 23 2.36 -13.28 0.22
C TYR A 23 2.91 -11.86 0.04
N SER A 24 3.77 -11.42 0.97
CA SER A 24 4.13 -10.01 1.07
C SER A 24 5.49 -9.79 1.73
N MET A 25 5.84 -8.55 1.88
CA MET A 25 6.94 -8.02 2.68
C MET A 25 6.51 -6.65 3.20
N ALA A 26 7.03 -6.21 4.35
CA ALA A 26 6.73 -4.92 4.99
C ALA A 26 7.26 -3.70 4.20
N THR A 27 6.92 -3.65 2.90
CA THR A 27 7.06 -2.45 2.06
C THR A 27 5.79 -1.61 2.20
N PRO A 28 5.78 -0.33 1.81
CA PRO A 28 4.56 0.47 1.88
C PRO A 28 3.35 -0.16 1.16
N ASN A 29 3.57 -0.91 0.06
CA ASN A 29 2.48 -1.61 -0.60
C ASN A 29 2.00 -2.86 0.17
N GLY A 30 2.92 -3.60 0.81
CA GLY A 30 2.57 -4.72 1.68
C GLY A 30 1.79 -4.27 2.90
N VAL A 31 2.24 -3.20 3.53
CA VAL A 31 1.60 -2.60 4.71
C VAL A 31 0.15 -2.18 4.47
N LYS A 32 -0.22 -1.77 3.25
CA LYS A 32 -1.64 -1.52 2.91
C LYS A 32 -2.52 -2.71 3.24
N VAL A 33 -2.09 -3.91 2.82
CA VAL A 33 -2.90 -5.12 2.94
C VAL A 33 -2.92 -5.63 4.37
N THR A 34 -1.79 -5.61 5.07
CA THR A 34 -1.73 -6.00 6.49
C THR A 34 -2.55 -5.05 7.36
N VAL A 35 -2.48 -3.74 7.12
CA VAL A 35 -3.33 -2.76 7.82
C VAL A 35 -4.81 -3.03 7.55
N MET A 36 -5.21 -3.27 6.29
CA MET A 36 -6.60 -3.58 5.96
C MET A 36 -7.12 -4.81 6.72
N LEU A 37 -6.33 -5.89 6.73
CA LEU A 37 -6.71 -7.12 7.43
C LEU A 37 -6.81 -6.90 8.95
N GLU A 38 -5.88 -6.18 9.55
CA GLU A 38 -5.91 -5.84 10.96
C GLU A 38 -7.07 -4.89 11.33
N GLU A 39 -7.44 -3.97 10.45
CA GLU A 39 -8.61 -3.10 10.64
C GLU A 39 -9.91 -3.90 10.54
N LEU A 40 -10.01 -4.86 9.62
CA LEU A 40 -11.15 -5.76 9.51
C LEU A 40 -11.31 -6.62 10.77
N LEU A 41 -10.22 -7.18 11.29
CA LEU A 41 -10.22 -7.94 12.54
C LEU A 41 -10.63 -7.07 13.73
N ALA A 42 -10.12 -5.84 13.82
CA ALA A 42 -10.49 -4.88 14.85
C ALA A 42 -11.97 -4.46 14.78
N ALA A 43 -12.54 -4.46 13.58
CA ALA A 43 -13.97 -4.22 13.35
C ALA A 43 -14.86 -5.44 13.62
N GLY A 44 -14.28 -6.58 14.04
CA GLY A 44 -15.02 -7.79 14.40
C GLY A 44 -15.25 -8.79 13.27
N HIS A 45 -14.62 -8.60 12.10
CA HIS A 45 -14.72 -9.53 10.97
C HIS A 45 -13.76 -10.73 11.16
N SER A 46 -14.16 -11.74 11.94
CA SER A 46 -13.34 -12.94 12.17
C SER A 46 -12.95 -13.70 10.90
N GLY A 47 -13.75 -13.60 9.83
CA GLY A 47 -13.40 -14.17 8.52
C GLY A 47 -12.20 -13.51 7.82
N ALA A 48 -11.67 -12.40 8.37
CA ALA A 48 -10.47 -11.73 7.89
C ALA A 48 -9.17 -12.29 8.51
N GLU A 49 -9.23 -13.36 9.30
CA GLU A 49 -8.02 -14.06 9.76
C GLU A 49 -7.20 -14.55 8.56
N TYR A 50 -5.88 -14.39 8.65
CA TYR A 50 -4.97 -14.64 7.55
C TYR A 50 -3.64 -15.25 7.99
N ASP A 51 -2.97 -15.93 7.08
CA ASP A 51 -1.57 -16.30 7.22
C ASP A 51 -0.72 -15.38 6.33
N ALA A 52 0.35 -14.82 6.89
CA ALA A 52 1.28 -13.95 6.18
C ALA A 52 2.61 -14.66 5.93
N TRP A 53 3.06 -14.64 4.69
CA TRP A 53 4.27 -15.30 4.23
C TRP A 53 5.25 -14.29 3.64
N LEU A 54 6.47 -14.29 4.18
CA LEU A 54 7.52 -13.40 3.70
C LEU A 54 7.99 -13.79 2.30
N ILE A 55 7.88 -12.85 1.37
CA ILE A 55 8.52 -12.92 0.05
C ILE A 55 9.68 -11.94 0.03
N ASP A 56 10.91 -12.43 0.24
CA ASP A 56 12.09 -11.55 0.20
C ASP A 56 12.43 -11.13 -1.23
N ILE A 57 12.01 -9.92 -1.59
CA ILE A 57 12.25 -9.35 -2.92
C ILE A 57 13.73 -9.04 -3.18
N ARG A 58 14.54 -8.90 -2.13
CA ARG A 58 15.99 -8.66 -2.26
C ARG A 58 16.74 -9.90 -2.73
N GLN A 59 16.14 -11.09 -2.49
CA GLN A 59 16.67 -12.38 -2.94
C GLN A 59 15.95 -12.92 -4.19
N GLY A 60 15.10 -12.10 -4.83
CA GLY A 60 14.38 -12.51 -6.02
C GLY A 60 13.18 -13.44 -5.76
N GLY A 61 12.71 -13.54 -4.51
CA GLY A 61 11.58 -14.40 -4.13
C GLY A 61 10.29 -14.15 -4.92
N GLN A 62 10.11 -12.93 -5.44
CA GLN A 62 8.97 -12.56 -6.28
C GLN A 62 8.97 -13.23 -7.67
N PHE A 63 10.04 -13.87 -8.07
CA PHE A 63 10.17 -14.57 -9.37
C PHE A 63 10.00 -16.09 -9.24
N GLY A 64 9.56 -16.60 -8.09
CA GLY A 64 9.20 -18.01 -7.92
C GLY A 64 7.93 -18.36 -8.69
N SER A 65 7.86 -19.60 -9.22
CA SER A 65 6.80 -20.06 -10.11
C SER A 65 5.39 -19.82 -9.57
N ASP A 66 5.14 -20.19 -8.32
CA ASP A 66 3.80 -20.07 -7.75
C ASP A 66 3.41 -18.63 -7.48
N LEU A 67 4.35 -17.77 -7.06
CA LEU A 67 4.03 -16.35 -6.89
C LEU A 67 3.72 -15.69 -8.24
N VAL A 68 4.45 -16.06 -9.30
CA VAL A 68 4.17 -15.57 -10.66
C VAL A 68 2.82 -16.06 -11.15
N ALA A 69 2.40 -17.27 -10.77
CA ALA A 69 1.06 -17.78 -11.09
C ALA A 69 -0.05 -16.97 -10.39
N VAL A 70 0.18 -16.49 -9.17
CA VAL A 70 -0.74 -15.58 -8.47
C VAL A 70 -0.66 -14.17 -9.05
N ASN A 71 0.54 -13.64 -9.22
CA ASN A 71 0.76 -12.29 -9.75
C ASN A 71 1.72 -12.32 -10.96
N PRO A 72 1.20 -12.26 -12.18
CA PRO A 72 2.02 -12.31 -13.40
C PRO A 72 2.97 -11.10 -13.54
N ASN A 73 2.78 -10.03 -12.74
CA ASN A 73 3.68 -8.88 -12.67
C ASN A 73 4.89 -9.11 -11.74
N SER A 74 4.97 -10.28 -11.08
CA SER A 74 6.08 -10.67 -10.19
C SER A 74 6.37 -9.64 -9.11
N LYS A 75 5.32 -9.15 -8.43
CA LYS A 75 5.40 -8.15 -7.36
C LYS A 75 4.60 -8.57 -6.13
N ILE A 76 4.97 -8.03 -5.00
CA ILE A 76 4.23 -8.11 -3.74
C ILE A 76 3.46 -6.79 -3.51
N PRO A 77 2.35 -6.81 -2.76
CA PRO A 77 1.67 -7.98 -2.18
C PRO A 77 0.87 -8.80 -3.21
N ALA A 78 0.64 -10.06 -2.89
CA ALA A 78 -0.30 -10.94 -3.56
C ALA A 78 -1.13 -11.69 -2.51
N LEU A 79 -2.39 -11.96 -2.79
CA LEU A 79 -3.32 -12.61 -1.86
C LEU A 79 -4.05 -13.75 -2.57
N MET A 80 -4.16 -14.89 -1.90
CA MET A 80 -5.06 -15.98 -2.29
C MET A 80 -6.20 -16.06 -1.28
N ASP A 81 -7.41 -15.92 -1.74
CA ASP A 81 -8.61 -16.19 -0.93
C ASP A 81 -9.15 -17.58 -1.25
N ARG A 82 -9.12 -18.46 -0.26
CA ARG A 82 -9.57 -19.87 -0.34
C ARG A 82 -10.88 -20.10 0.42
N SER A 83 -11.61 -19.06 0.78
CA SER A 83 -12.85 -19.15 1.55
C SER A 83 -14.05 -19.62 0.72
N GLY A 84 -13.99 -19.51 -0.61
CA GLY A 84 -15.02 -19.94 -1.53
C GLY A 84 -14.80 -21.37 -2.08
N ALA A 85 -15.73 -21.82 -2.94
CA ALA A 85 -15.60 -23.11 -3.63
C ALA A 85 -14.36 -23.16 -4.53
N GLU A 86 -14.03 -22.04 -5.16
CA GLU A 86 -12.83 -21.88 -5.99
C GLU A 86 -11.95 -20.78 -5.40
N PRO A 87 -10.62 -20.99 -5.33
CA PRO A 87 -9.70 -19.97 -4.86
C PRO A 87 -9.67 -18.75 -5.77
N VAL A 88 -9.67 -17.56 -5.16
CA VAL A 88 -9.54 -16.29 -5.87
C VAL A 88 -8.12 -15.78 -5.71
N ARG A 89 -7.43 -15.57 -6.82
CA ARG A 89 -6.12 -14.92 -6.83
C ARG A 89 -6.27 -13.41 -6.94
N LEU A 90 -5.50 -12.69 -6.16
CA LEU A 90 -5.56 -11.24 -6.08
C LEU A 90 -4.15 -10.65 -6.15
N PHE A 91 -3.96 -9.67 -6.98
CA PHE A 91 -2.74 -8.88 -7.06
C PHE A 91 -3.11 -7.40 -7.33
N GLU A 92 -2.13 -6.51 -7.24
CA GLU A 92 -2.27 -5.06 -7.11
C GLU A 92 -2.87 -4.68 -5.74
N SER A 93 -2.11 -3.93 -4.94
CA SER A 93 -2.52 -3.59 -3.58
C SER A 93 -3.87 -2.88 -3.51
N GLY A 94 -4.17 -2.01 -4.48
CA GLY A 94 -5.47 -1.34 -4.56
C GLY A 94 -6.63 -2.28 -4.86
N SER A 95 -6.41 -3.26 -5.74
CA SER A 95 -7.41 -4.30 -6.05
C SER A 95 -7.68 -5.20 -4.84
N ILE A 96 -6.62 -5.55 -4.10
CA ILE A 96 -6.75 -6.33 -2.86
C ILE A 96 -7.57 -5.56 -1.82
N LEU A 97 -7.29 -4.26 -1.62
CA LEU A 97 -8.06 -3.42 -0.69
C LEU A 97 -9.53 -3.34 -1.09
N LEU A 98 -9.82 -3.10 -2.36
CA LEU A 98 -11.21 -3.02 -2.86
C LEU A 98 -11.94 -4.34 -2.66
N TYR A 99 -11.32 -5.47 -3.04
CA TYR A 99 -11.89 -6.79 -2.85
C TYR A 99 -12.23 -7.07 -1.38
N LEU A 100 -11.30 -6.81 -0.47
CA LEU A 100 -11.52 -7.03 0.96
C LEU A 100 -12.62 -6.12 1.50
N ALA A 101 -12.65 -4.85 1.09
CA ALA A 101 -13.70 -3.92 1.50
C ALA A 101 -15.09 -4.37 1.04
N GLU A 102 -15.23 -4.84 -0.19
CA GLU A 102 -16.49 -5.36 -0.73
C GLU A 102 -16.88 -6.70 -0.09
N LYS A 103 -15.93 -7.61 0.09
CA LYS A 103 -16.16 -8.92 0.72
C LYS A 103 -16.70 -8.79 2.15
N PHE A 104 -16.17 -7.85 2.92
CA PHE A 104 -16.54 -7.67 4.33
C PHE A 104 -17.54 -6.52 4.55
N GLY A 105 -17.86 -5.73 3.54
CA GLY A 105 -18.78 -4.59 3.65
C GLY A 105 -18.24 -3.47 4.57
N ALA A 106 -16.92 -3.26 4.62
CA ALA A 106 -16.26 -2.34 5.53
C ALA A 106 -15.22 -1.46 4.84
N PHE A 107 -14.98 -0.26 5.38
CA PHE A 107 -13.98 0.70 4.90
C PHE A 107 -14.19 1.20 3.46
N LEU A 108 -15.36 0.98 2.89
CA LEU A 108 -15.79 1.55 1.61
C LEU A 108 -17.22 2.06 1.77
N PRO A 109 -17.47 3.37 1.63
CA PRO A 109 -18.79 3.93 1.81
C PRO A 109 -19.83 3.29 0.88
N SER A 110 -21.04 3.05 1.39
CA SER A 110 -22.18 2.56 0.59
C SER A 110 -22.88 3.67 -0.19
N ASP A 111 -22.78 4.93 0.27
CA ASP A 111 -23.27 6.09 -0.46
C ASP A 111 -22.52 6.23 -1.78
N PRO A 112 -23.19 6.33 -2.94
CA PRO A 112 -22.51 6.34 -4.25
C PRO A 112 -21.54 7.50 -4.44
N MET A 113 -21.80 8.68 -3.90
CA MET A 113 -20.94 9.84 -4.04
C MET A 113 -19.68 9.68 -3.21
N LYS A 114 -19.81 9.31 -1.93
CA LYS A 114 -18.68 9.04 -1.03
C LYS A 114 -17.86 7.85 -1.53
N ARG A 115 -18.51 6.81 -2.05
CA ARG A 115 -17.82 5.65 -2.65
C ARG A 115 -16.99 6.09 -3.86
N THR A 116 -17.55 6.93 -4.72
CA THR A 116 -16.83 7.46 -5.89
C THR A 116 -15.61 8.26 -5.44
N GLU A 117 -15.74 9.10 -4.40
CA GLU A 117 -14.62 9.86 -3.86
C GLU A 117 -13.53 8.94 -3.29
N ALA A 118 -13.89 7.94 -2.52
CA ALA A 118 -12.92 6.95 -2.02
C ALA A 118 -12.17 6.23 -3.16
N LEU A 119 -12.88 5.88 -4.24
CA LEU A 119 -12.26 5.25 -5.40
C LEU A 119 -11.38 6.21 -6.20
N ASN A 120 -11.75 7.50 -6.33
CA ASN A 120 -10.91 8.51 -6.96
C ASN A 120 -9.53 8.58 -6.27
N TRP A 121 -9.52 8.66 -4.94
CA TRP A 121 -8.29 8.70 -4.16
C TRP A 121 -7.53 7.37 -4.15
N LEU A 122 -8.22 6.24 -4.17
CA LEU A 122 -7.57 4.94 -4.31
C LEU A 122 -6.82 4.85 -5.65
N PHE A 123 -7.47 5.20 -6.76
CA PHE A 123 -6.85 5.18 -8.08
C PHE A 123 -5.79 6.26 -8.27
N TRP A 124 -5.99 7.44 -7.65
CA TRP A 124 -4.96 8.47 -7.60
C TRP A 124 -3.67 7.91 -6.96
N GLN A 125 -3.80 7.21 -5.85
CA GLN A 125 -2.65 6.60 -5.18
C GLN A 125 -1.95 5.56 -6.06
N MET A 126 -2.71 4.70 -6.74
CA MET A 126 -2.13 3.68 -7.63
C MET A 126 -1.33 4.30 -8.79
N GLY A 127 -1.82 5.40 -9.36
CA GLY A 127 -1.17 6.10 -10.46
C GLY A 127 -0.02 7.03 -10.01
N SER A 128 -0.06 7.54 -8.78
CA SER A 128 0.88 8.57 -8.29
C SER A 128 2.05 8.00 -7.48
N ALA A 129 1.83 6.98 -6.67
CA ALA A 129 2.87 6.39 -5.82
C ALA A 129 4.11 5.87 -6.58
N PRO A 130 4.05 5.41 -7.84
CA PRO A 130 5.23 5.06 -8.61
C PRO A 130 6.23 6.20 -8.78
N TYR A 131 5.78 7.46 -8.84
CA TYR A 131 6.68 8.63 -8.88
C TYR A 131 7.41 8.83 -7.54
N LEU A 132 6.73 8.59 -6.43
CA LEU A 132 7.34 8.65 -5.10
C LEU A 132 8.26 7.44 -4.87
N GLY A 133 7.79 6.22 -5.10
CA GLY A 133 8.54 5.00 -4.81
C GLY A 133 9.61 4.67 -5.84
N GLY A 134 9.21 4.52 -7.11
CA GLY A 134 10.10 4.17 -8.21
C GLY A 134 10.89 5.35 -8.77
N GLY A 135 10.38 6.56 -8.60
CA GLY A 135 11.06 7.80 -8.99
C GLY A 135 11.90 8.35 -7.84
N PHE A 136 11.29 9.15 -6.97
CA PHE A 136 12.00 9.84 -5.89
C PHE A 136 12.79 8.87 -5.01
N GLY A 137 12.15 7.85 -4.45
CA GLY A 137 12.79 6.91 -3.55
C GLY A 137 13.96 6.17 -4.18
N HIS A 138 13.83 5.78 -5.47
CA HIS A 138 14.92 5.14 -6.18
C HIS A 138 16.15 6.07 -6.30
N PHE A 139 15.98 7.25 -6.85
CA PHE A 139 17.11 8.16 -7.12
C PHE A 139 17.65 8.84 -5.86
N TYR A 140 16.79 9.15 -4.90
CA TYR A 140 17.20 9.77 -3.63
C TYR A 140 17.90 8.78 -2.69
N ALA A 141 17.29 7.57 -2.48
CA ALA A 141 17.76 6.64 -1.46
C ALA A 141 18.60 5.48 -2.01
N TYR A 142 18.21 4.86 -3.13
CA TYR A 142 18.74 3.55 -3.54
C TYR A 142 19.72 3.58 -4.70
N ALA A 143 19.61 4.53 -5.63
CA ALA A 143 20.48 4.57 -6.81
C ALA A 143 21.95 4.70 -6.40
N PRO A 144 22.84 3.85 -6.96
CA PRO A 144 24.28 3.90 -6.65
C PRO A 144 24.94 5.16 -7.20
N LEU A 145 24.36 5.76 -8.25
CA LEU A 145 24.77 7.03 -8.81
C LEU A 145 23.75 8.11 -8.47
N LYS A 146 24.24 9.22 -7.91
CA LYS A 146 23.40 10.39 -7.64
C LYS A 146 23.32 11.24 -8.91
N ILE A 147 22.14 11.25 -9.52
CA ILE A 147 21.82 12.03 -10.73
C ILE A 147 20.93 13.18 -10.29
N GLU A 148 21.53 14.36 -10.11
CA GLU A 148 20.89 15.55 -9.57
C GLU A 148 19.56 15.87 -10.29
N TYR A 149 19.58 15.91 -11.61
CA TYR A 149 18.37 16.16 -12.40
C TYR A 149 17.23 15.17 -12.11
N CYS A 150 17.53 13.89 -11.93
CA CYS A 150 16.51 12.89 -11.60
C CYS A 150 15.96 13.11 -10.17
N ILE A 151 16.85 13.38 -9.22
CA ILE A 151 16.47 13.67 -7.84
C ILE A 151 15.54 14.90 -7.82
N ASP A 152 15.94 16.00 -8.44
CA ASP A 152 15.17 17.24 -8.48
C ASP A 152 13.82 17.05 -9.16
N ARG A 153 13.80 16.41 -10.33
CA ARG A 153 12.56 16.16 -11.08
C ARG A 153 11.53 15.38 -10.25
N PHE A 154 11.96 14.31 -9.58
CA PHE A 154 11.06 13.49 -8.76
C PHE A 154 10.77 14.12 -7.40
N THR A 155 11.68 14.91 -6.85
CA THR A 155 11.41 15.72 -5.66
C THR A 155 10.27 16.70 -5.91
N MET A 156 10.31 17.44 -7.02
CA MET A 156 9.25 18.39 -7.37
C MET A 156 7.88 17.72 -7.54
N GLU A 157 7.84 16.55 -8.19
CA GLU A 157 6.60 15.79 -8.31
C GLU A 157 6.11 15.25 -6.95
N THR A 158 7.01 14.74 -6.11
CA THR A 158 6.66 14.28 -4.76
C THR A 158 6.10 15.44 -3.91
N LYS A 159 6.75 16.60 -3.92
CA LYS A 159 6.25 17.79 -3.20
C LYS A 159 4.89 18.24 -3.73
N ARG A 160 4.68 18.21 -5.04
CA ARG A 160 3.37 18.50 -5.62
C ARG A 160 2.29 17.54 -5.13
N GLN A 161 2.60 16.25 -5.02
CA GLN A 161 1.66 15.25 -4.51
C GLN A 161 1.38 15.46 -3.02
N LEU A 162 2.39 15.78 -2.20
CA LEU A 162 2.20 16.14 -0.78
C LEU A 162 1.30 17.38 -0.64
N ASP A 163 1.48 18.41 -1.48
CA ASP A 163 0.64 19.61 -1.48
C ASP A 163 -0.82 19.31 -1.86
N VAL A 164 -1.05 18.44 -2.84
CA VAL A 164 -2.40 17.98 -3.21
C VAL A 164 -3.12 17.36 -2.01
N LEU A 165 -2.44 16.44 -1.30
CA LEU A 165 -3.00 15.80 -0.11
C LEU A 165 -3.21 16.82 1.03
N ASN A 166 -2.23 17.69 1.27
CA ASN A 166 -2.31 18.69 2.33
C ASN A 166 -3.48 19.65 2.14
N ARG A 167 -3.72 20.12 0.91
CA ARG A 167 -4.86 21.00 0.58
C ARG A 167 -6.19 20.26 0.76
N HIS A 168 -6.29 19.03 0.28
CA HIS A 168 -7.50 18.24 0.46
C HIS A 168 -7.82 17.99 1.94
N LEU A 169 -6.82 17.68 2.74
CA LEU A 169 -6.95 17.40 4.17
C LEU A 169 -7.14 18.67 5.04
N ALA A 170 -7.05 19.87 4.45
CA ALA A 170 -7.42 21.10 5.15
C ALA A 170 -8.92 21.15 5.48
N ASP A 171 -9.75 20.63 4.57
CA ASP A 171 -11.21 20.66 4.67
C ASP A 171 -11.82 19.27 4.97
N ASN A 172 -11.00 18.21 5.00
CA ASN A 172 -11.47 16.84 5.19
C ASN A 172 -10.68 16.15 6.31
N GLU A 173 -11.38 15.36 7.11
CA GLU A 173 -10.74 14.58 8.17
C GLU A 173 -9.95 13.41 7.59
N TYR A 174 -10.56 12.71 6.59
CA TYR A 174 -10.00 11.59 5.84
C TYR A 174 -10.13 11.82 4.33
N MET A 175 -9.55 10.92 3.54
CA MET A 175 -9.52 11.07 2.09
C MET A 175 -10.91 11.04 1.42
N ALA A 176 -11.87 10.32 1.98
CA ALA A 176 -13.26 10.27 1.49
C ALA A 176 -14.23 11.17 2.29
N GLY A 177 -13.71 12.16 3.01
CA GLY A 177 -14.47 13.10 3.83
C GLY A 177 -14.35 12.81 5.33
N SER A 178 -15.46 12.50 6.01
CA SER A 178 -15.50 12.24 7.46
C SER A 178 -15.16 10.81 7.86
N ASP A 179 -15.12 9.88 6.91
CA ASP A 179 -15.04 8.45 7.20
C ASP A 179 -13.70 7.87 6.73
N TYR A 180 -13.01 7.17 7.65
CA TYR A 180 -11.81 6.40 7.34
C TYR A 180 -12.13 5.27 6.36
N SER A 181 -11.36 5.15 5.29
CA SER A 181 -11.66 4.27 4.18
C SER A 181 -10.42 3.60 3.57
N ILE A 182 -10.65 2.73 2.57
CA ILE A 182 -9.56 2.12 1.79
C ILE A 182 -8.68 3.16 1.08
N ALA A 183 -9.16 4.37 0.84
CA ALA A 183 -8.35 5.46 0.30
C ALA A 183 -7.25 5.87 1.28
N ASP A 184 -7.60 6.02 2.55
CA ASP A 184 -6.65 6.32 3.63
C ASP A 184 -5.66 5.17 3.83
N ILE A 185 -6.16 3.94 3.87
CA ILE A 185 -5.34 2.72 4.01
C ILE A 185 -4.33 2.61 2.85
N ALA A 186 -4.74 2.99 1.63
CA ALA A 186 -3.86 2.95 0.47
C ALA A 186 -2.79 4.05 0.49
N ILE A 187 -3.14 5.27 0.89
CA ILE A 187 -2.28 6.46 0.80
C ILE A 187 -1.30 6.52 1.97
N TRP A 188 -1.75 6.15 3.17
CA TRP A 188 -1.00 6.35 4.41
C TRP A 188 0.39 5.69 4.43
N PRO A 189 0.61 4.42 4.02
CA PRO A 189 1.92 3.79 4.12
C PRO A 189 3.01 4.50 3.29
N TRP A 190 2.62 5.14 2.20
CA TRP A 190 3.52 5.92 1.36
C TRP A 190 3.66 7.36 1.83
N TYR A 191 2.58 8.13 1.76
CA TYR A 191 2.63 9.58 1.96
C TYR A 191 2.69 9.96 3.44
N GLY A 192 1.96 9.25 4.29
CA GLY A 192 2.09 9.37 5.75
C GLY A 192 3.48 8.95 6.22
N GLY A 193 4.01 7.84 5.68
CA GLY A 193 5.35 7.36 5.99
C GLY A 193 6.45 8.33 5.57
N VAL A 194 6.32 8.99 4.41
CA VAL A 194 7.27 10.04 3.97
C VAL A 194 7.14 11.28 4.85
N ALA A 195 5.93 11.74 5.13
CA ALA A 195 5.68 12.94 5.92
C ALA A 195 6.23 12.82 7.35
N THR A 196 6.12 11.62 7.95
CA THR A 196 6.64 11.32 9.30
C THR A 196 8.10 10.84 9.32
N GLY A 197 8.81 10.84 8.19
CA GLY A 197 10.22 10.44 8.10
C GLY A 197 10.48 8.94 8.11
N GLN A 198 9.46 8.10 8.13
CA GLN A 198 9.59 6.64 8.21
C GLN A 198 9.96 5.98 6.87
N VAL A 199 9.69 6.66 5.77
CA VAL A 199 10.04 6.23 4.42
C VAL A 199 11.16 7.10 3.89
N TYR A 200 12.28 6.49 3.49
CA TYR A 200 13.49 7.13 2.94
C TYR A 200 14.23 8.10 3.87
N ASN A 201 13.76 8.33 5.09
CA ASN A 201 14.27 9.38 5.99
C ASN A 201 14.30 10.77 5.31
N ALA A 202 13.28 11.08 4.51
CA ALA A 202 13.27 12.22 3.59
C ALA A 202 12.41 13.40 4.06
N ALA A 203 11.82 13.34 5.26
CA ALA A 203 10.89 14.37 5.74
C ALA A 203 11.52 15.77 5.79
N GLU A 204 12.76 15.88 6.27
CA GLU A 204 13.48 17.15 6.31
C GLU A 204 13.80 17.65 4.89
N PHE A 205 14.35 16.78 4.03
CA PHE A 205 14.67 17.11 2.65
C PHE A 205 13.46 17.60 1.85
N LEU A 206 12.31 16.98 2.07
CA LEU A 206 11.05 17.34 1.43
C LEU A 206 10.32 18.49 2.13
N GLN A 207 10.86 19.01 3.24
CA GLN A 207 10.22 20.04 4.07
C GLN A 207 8.82 19.61 4.53
N ALA A 208 8.67 18.35 4.94
CA ALA A 208 7.38 17.76 5.27
C ALA A 208 6.64 18.49 6.40
N HIS A 209 7.36 19.19 7.27
CA HIS A 209 6.80 20.01 8.34
C HIS A 209 5.89 21.16 7.85
N GLU A 210 6.00 21.57 6.58
CA GLU A 210 5.14 22.59 5.97
C GLU A 210 3.74 22.04 5.61
N TYR A 211 3.57 20.73 5.50
CA TYR A 211 2.31 20.08 5.14
C TYR A 211 1.52 19.69 6.41
N THR A 212 1.07 20.67 7.18
CA THR A 212 0.52 20.48 8.53
C THR A 212 -0.76 19.64 8.58
N HIS A 213 -1.64 19.74 7.57
CA HIS A 213 -2.86 18.94 7.49
C HIS A 213 -2.55 17.46 7.13
N LEU A 214 -1.58 17.25 6.26
CA LEU A 214 -1.09 15.92 5.94
C LEU A 214 -0.44 15.26 7.17
N LEU A 215 0.36 16.00 7.93
CA LEU A 215 0.97 15.49 9.18
C LEU A 215 -0.09 15.11 10.21
N ARG A 216 -1.07 16.00 10.47
CA ARG A 216 -2.21 15.69 11.36
C ARG A 216 -2.86 14.35 10.98
N TRP A 217 -3.19 14.18 9.71
CA TRP A 217 -3.82 12.96 9.20
C TRP A 217 -2.90 11.74 9.32
N ALA A 218 -1.62 11.89 9.01
CA ALA A 218 -0.64 10.81 9.09
C ALA A 218 -0.46 10.30 10.52
N GLU A 219 -0.39 11.21 11.49
CA GLU A 219 -0.27 10.91 12.91
C GLU A 219 -1.56 10.26 13.44
N GLN A 220 -2.73 10.83 13.11
CA GLN A 220 -4.03 10.30 13.50
C GLN A 220 -4.21 8.83 13.07
N ILE A 221 -3.86 8.50 11.83
CA ILE A 221 -3.93 7.12 11.33
C ILE A 221 -2.87 6.25 11.99
N GLY A 222 -1.65 6.76 12.15
CA GLY A 222 -0.54 6.04 12.78
C GLY A 222 -0.82 5.61 14.22
N GLU A 223 -1.70 6.31 14.93
CA GLU A 223 -2.10 5.97 16.30
C GLU A 223 -3.16 4.86 16.39
N ARG A 224 -3.80 4.49 15.28
CA ARG A 224 -4.79 3.41 15.26
C ARG A 224 -4.16 2.06 15.66
N PRO A 225 -4.72 1.31 16.61
CA PRO A 225 -4.14 0.05 17.07
C PRO A 225 -3.95 -0.99 15.96
N ALA A 226 -4.88 -1.06 15.01
CA ALA A 226 -4.81 -1.95 13.86
C ALA A 226 -3.67 -1.56 12.90
N VAL A 227 -3.46 -0.27 12.68
CA VAL A 227 -2.35 0.25 11.87
C VAL A 227 -1.01 -0.09 12.52
N LYS A 228 -0.89 0.08 13.84
CA LYS A 228 0.32 -0.30 14.60
C LYS A 228 0.63 -1.79 14.46
N ARG A 229 -0.37 -2.68 14.51
CA ARG A 229 -0.18 -4.11 14.28
C ARG A 229 0.18 -4.42 12.83
N GLY A 230 -0.58 -3.90 11.88
CA GLY A 230 -0.36 -4.17 10.45
C GLY A 230 0.99 -3.73 9.91
N ARG A 231 1.69 -2.82 10.58
CA ARG A 231 3.03 -2.36 10.19
C ARG A 231 4.15 -3.33 10.51
N ILE A 232 3.93 -4.25 11.41
CA ILE A 232 4.98 -5.16 11.94
C ILE A 232 4.79 -6.62 11.48
N VAL A 233 3.82 -6.86 10.61
CA VAL A 233 3.58 -8.20 10.01
C VAL A 233 4.57 -8.50 8.89
#